data_0dedd8dcecf5b4e58c00918c43fb43b2
#
_entry.id   0dedd8dcecf5b4e58c00918c43fb43b2
#
_cell.length_a   1.000
_cell.length_b   1.000
_cell.length_c   1.000
_cell.angle_alpha   90.00
_cell.angle_beta   90.00
_cell.angle_gamma   90.00
#
_symmetry.space_group_name_H-M   'P 1'
#
loop_
_entity.id
_entity.type
_entity.pdbx_description
1 polymer ?
#
loop_
_entity_poly.entity_id
_entity_poly.type
_entity_poly.pdbx_seq_one_letter_code
_entity_poly.pdbx_strand_id
1 'polypeptide(L)'
;MKKIGLWIGLILLAAGSARTQPDLRLKARATPARRGIRPTAAGATHLILQFERYPDAGIRSELESRGIRVLEYVPDNALLVAAAGADLGGLPVEWSGALETADKISPQLDQQTAGPLLVEFYSDVPPDVARSVVVELGFDVIENPSVLPGQLVVTGAHSDIGNLAARDEVKYILPAAPELAAGEPMAGCSGAVAEAGLIGDYVLVGTGWPKDQSGRVALTYFVRSLTEKLDPSVARSEVDRALHEWTKYANLTISTGQQESGLRAVDILFARGAHGDAYPFDGPGGVLAHTFYPSPPNSEPIAGDIHLDADEAWATGKSVDLFSVALHEAGHALGLGHSDRPGAVMYPYYKLSAGLADDDIAAIQALYGKPGGSSASGPSPTPAPTPTPTPPPAPAPPPTPTPSGPDTVPPTLQIVSPGSTIVSTMAAAFSFTGTASDNVGVAAVKWTTSSGDSGSASGTTAWSASVPLLVGTTVVTIRAYDAAGNSAWRAVTVVRH
;
A
#
# COMPACT_ATOMS: atom_id res chain seq x y z
N MET A 1 48.09 12.84 60.17
CA MET A 1 46.64 12.76 59.94
C MET A 1 46.36 13.22 58.53
N LYS A 2 46.18 12.25 57.59
CA LYS A 2 45.88 12.54 56.18
C LYS A 2 44.37 12.42 55.99
N LYS A 3 43.72 13.50 55.53
CA LYS A 3 42.31 13.49 55.16
C LYS A 3 42.17 12.93 53.78
N ILE A 4 41.44 11.81 53.63
CA ILE A 4 41.04 11.20 52.34
C ILE A 4 39.72 11.80 51.97
N GLY A 5 39.71 12.58 50.87
CA GLY A 5 38.47 13.13 50.30
C GLY A 5 37.82 12.08 49.40
N LEU A 6 36.58 11.69 49.70
CA LEU A 6 35.75 10.78 48.96
C LEU A 6 35.01 11.58 47.87
N TRP A 7 35.37 11.37 46.60
CA TRP A 7 34.61 11.87 45.47
C TRP A 7 33.48 10.87 45.13
N ILE A 8 32.23 11.25 45.38
CA ILE A 8 31.05 10.50 44.92
C ILE A 8 30.76 11.02 43.52
N GLY A 9 31.10 10.22 42.51
CA GLY A 9 30.70 10.45 41.13
C GLY A 9 29.23 10.12 40.97
N LEU A 10 28.42 11.14 40.69
CA LEU A 10 27.00 10.96 40.33
C LEU A 10 26.93 10.47 38.89
N ILE A 11 26.70 9.16 38.71
CA ILE A 11 26.38 8.58 37.38
C ILE A 11 24.91 8.92 37.12
N LEU A 12 24.66 9.92 36.26
CA LEU A 12 23.35 10.11 35.64
C LEU A 12 23.11 8.97 34.66
N LEU A 13 22.35 7.98 35.07
CA LEU A 13 21.72 7.05 34.17
C LEU A 13 20.66 7.83 33.38
N ALA A 14 20.98 8.19 32.15
CA ALA A 14 19.97 8.61 31.18
C ALA A 14 19.05 7.38 30.96
N ALA A 15 17.89 7.40 31.60
CA ALA A 15 16.78 6.52 31.25
C ALA A 15 16.33 6.88 29.84
N GLY A 16 16.94 6.26 28.82
CA GLY A 16 16.38 6.22 27.48
C GLY A 16 15.01 5.59 27.58
N SER A 17 13.97 6.35 27.28
CA SER A 17 12.62 5.82 27.07
C SER A 17 12.74 4.71 26.04
N ALA A 18 12.58 3.47 26.48
CA ALA A 18 12.42 2.34 25.57
C ALA A 18 11.16 2.65 24.73
N ARG A 19 11.37 3.09 23.50
CA ARG A 19 10.29 3.10 22.49
C ARG A 19 9.85 1.66 22.38
N THR A 20 8.60 1.38 22.74
CA THR A 20 7.96 0.12 22.41
C THR A 20 7.86 0.09 20.90
N GLN A 21 8.67 -0.76 20.26
CA GLN A 21 8.52 -1.02 18.84
C GLN A 21 7.13 -1.60 18.59
N PRO A 22 6.46 -1.22 17.49
CA PRO A 22 5.21 -1.85 17.13
C PRO A 22 5.46 -3.34 16.88
N ASP A 23 4.59 -4.17 17.43
CA ASP A 23 4.57 -5.60 17.17
C ASP A 23 4.18 -5.82 15.70
N LEU A 24 4.85 -6.74 15.02
CA LEU A 24 4.47 -7.15 13.67
C LEU A 24 3.10 -7.83 13.72
N ARG A 25 2.10 -7.24 13.07
CA ARG A 25 0.70 -7.66 13.15
C ARG A 25 0.36 -8.66 12.05
N LEU A 26 0.54 -9.93 12.32
CA LEU A 26 0.14 -11.02 11.43
C LEU A 26 -1.30 -11.47 11.73
N LYS A 27 -2.05 -11.93 10.74
CA LYS A 27 -3.42 -12.47 10.91
C LYS A 27 -3.47 -13.61 11.91
N ALA A 28 -2.49 -14.49 11.88
CA ALA A 28 -2.43 -15.66 12.76
C ALA A 28 -2.13 -15.30 14.22
N ARG A 29 -1.34 -14.25 14.46
CA ARG A 29 -1.01 -13.77 15.80
C ARG A 29 -0.30 -12.41 15.76
N ALA A 30 -0.43 -11.63 16.82
CA ALA A 30 0.50 -10.53 17.08
C ALA A 30 1.86 -11.14 17.47
N THR A 31 2.87 -10.98 16.64
CA THR A 31 4.23 -11.42 16.94
C THR A 31 4.96 -10.26 17.60
N PRO A 32 5.33 -10.37 18.92
CA PRO A 32 6.10 -9.33 19.56
C PRO A 32 7.42 -9.13 18.79
N ALA A 33 7.77 -7.88 18.53
CA ALA A 33 9.05 -7.53 17.93
C ALA A 33 10.19 -8.12 18.77
N ARG A 34 10.85 -9.13 18.26
CA ARG A 34 12.01 -9.73 18.90
C ARG A 34 13.24 -9.02 18.40
N ARG A 35 13.87 -8.25 19.28
CA ARG A 35 15.14 -7.56 18.92
C ARG A 35 16.20 -8.55 18.48
N GLY A 36 16.85 -8.24 17.37
CA GLY A 36 18.05 -8.91 16.87
C GLY A 36 17.82 -9.82 15.67
N ILE A 37 18.88 -9.94 14.87
CA ILE A 37 18.96 -10.87 13.75
C ILE A 37 18.92 -12.28 14.33
N ARG A 38 17.93 -13.08 13.92
CA ARG A 38 17.90 -14.50 14.28
C ARG A 38 18.69 -15.29 13.24
N PRO A 39 19.36 -16.36 13.64
CA PRO A 39 19.82 -17.37 12.70
C PRO A 39 18.59 -17.85 11.92
N THR A 40 18.63 -17.73 10.60
CA THR A 40 17.62 -18.33 9.72
C THR A 40 17.54 -19.83 10.00
N ALA A 41 16.34 -20.38 10.01
CA ALA A 41 16.18 -21.83 9.96
C ALA A 41 16.97 -22.34 8.75
N ALA A 42 17.73 -23.43 8.92
CA ALA A 42 18.53 -23.98 7.84
C ALA A 42 17.60 -24.29 6.65
N GLY A 43 17.83 -23.60 5.52
CA GLY A 43 17.05 -23.77 4.29
C GLY A 43 15.96 -22.72 4.03
N ALA A 44 15.64 -21.82 4.97
CA ALA A 44 14.69 -20.74 4.68
C ALA A 44 15.33 -19.68 3.77
N THR A 45 14.67 -19.40 2.67
CA THR A 45 15.08 -18.37 1.70
C THR A 45 14.18 -17.15 1.73
N HIS A 46 12.98 -17.26 2.31
CA HIS A 46 12.02 -16.18 2.45
C HIS A 46 12.03 -15.64 3.88
N LEU A 47 12.31 -14.35 4.02
CA LEU A 47 12.47 -13.67 5.31
C LEU A 47 11.65 -12.40 5.39
N ILE A 48 11.16 -12.09 6.58
CA ILE A 48 10.71 -10.74 6.91
C ILE A 48 11.90 -9.99 7.52
N LEU A 49 12.18 -8.81 6.98
CA LEU A 49 13.13 -7.84 7.50
C LEU A 49 12.33 -6.65 8.06
N GLN A 50 12.41 -6.40 9.36
CA GLN A 50 11.79 -5.25 10.02
C GLN A 50 12.82 -4.17 10.29
N PHE A 51 12.46 -2.92 10.00
CA PHE A 51 13.31 -1.73 10.10
C PHE A 51 12.75 -0.76 11.15
N GLU A 52 13.59 0.10 11.70
CA GLU A 52 13.16 1.15 12.65
C GLU A 52 12.13 2.12 12.02
N ARG A 53 12.24 2.34 10.72
CA ARG A 53 11.36 3.18 9.92
C ARG A 53 11.15 2.56 8.56
N TYR A 54 10.17 3.06 7.82
CA TYR A 54 9.91 2.59 6.46
C TYR A 54 11.21 2.55 5.63
N PRO A 55 11.57 1.39 5.05
CA PRO A 55 12.79 1.23 4.26
C PRO A 55 12.67 2.01 2.95
N ASP A 56 13.40 3.11 2.87
CA ASP A 56 13.45 3.98 1.70
C ASP A 56 14.12 3.30 0.49
N ALA A 57 14.12 3.99 -0.65
CA ALA A 57 14.69 3.48 -1.88
C ALA A 57 16.20 3.15 -1.75
N GLY A 58 16.93 3.90 -0.92
CA GLY A 58 18.35 3.63 -0.67
C GLY A 58 18.56 2.29 0.02
N ILE A 59 17.73 1.97 1.03
CA ILE A 59 17.76 0.66 1.71
C ILE A 59 17.36 -0.45 0.74
N ARG A 60 16.30 -0.24 -0.07
CA ARG A 60 15.87 -1.25 -1.06
C ARG A 60 16.95 -1.51 -2.11
N SER A 61 17.61 -0.48 -2.61
CA SER A 61 18.74 -0.61 -3.54
C SER A 61 19.93 -1.36 -2.94
N GLU A 62 20.22 -1.13 -1.67
CA GLU A 62 21.28 -1.86 -0.94
C GLU A 62 20.91 -3.34 -0.78
N LEU A 63 19.64 -3.66 -0.45
CA LEU A 63 19.16 -5.04 -0.41
C LEU A 63 19.37 -5.73 -1.76
N GLU A 64 18.96 -5.08 -2.85
CA GLU A 64 19.07 -5.61 -4.21
C GLU A 64 20.54 -5.83 -4.61
N SER A 65 21.44 -4.90 -4.27
CA SER A 65 22.88 -5.02 -4.54
C SER A 65 23.52 -6.22 -3.87
N ARG A 66 22.93 -6.70 -2.77
CA ARG A 66 23.35 -7.92 -2.04
C ARG A 66 22.63 -9.19 -2.52
N GLY A 67 21.84 -9.10 -3.60
CA GLY A 67 21.06 -10.22 -4.12
C GLY A 67 19.82 -10.55 -3.28
N ILE A 68 19.37 -9.63 -2.42
CA ILE A 68 18.15 -9.73 -1.64
C ILE A 68 17.02 -9.10 -2.45
N ARG A 69 16.06 -9.91 -2.90
CA ARG A 69 14.92 -9.42 -3.67
C ARG A 69 13.74 -9.11 -2.76
N VAL A 70 13.24 -7.87 -2.83
CA VAL A 70 12.00 -7.49 -2.15
C VAL A 70 10.82 -8.10 -2.90
N LEU A 71 9.94 -8.79 -2.17
CA LEU A 71 8.73 -9.43 -2.71
C LEU A 71 7.48 -8.64 -2.37
N GLU A 72 7.33 -8.24 -1.09
CA GLU A 72 6.13 -7.58 -0.57
C GLU A 72 6.48 -6.59 0.54
N TYR A 73 5.64 -5.57 0.71
CA TYR A 73 5.64 -4.76 1.91
C TYR A 73 4.81 -5.43 3.01
N VAL A 74 5.33 -5.39 4.21
CA VAL A 74 4.63 -5.85 5.42
C VAL A 74 4.43 -4.62 6.31
N PRO A 75 3.20 -4.28 6.70
CA PRO A 75 2.94 -3.19 7.65
C PRO A 75 3.85 -3.25 8.89
N ASP A 76 4.05 -2.08 9.51
CA ASP A 76 5.01 -1.89 10.62
C ASP A 76 6.49 -1.89 10.18
N ASN A 77 6.76 -1.22 9.04
CA ASN A 77 8.10 -0.97 8.48
C ASN A 77 8.87 -2.25 8.11
N ALA A 78 8.20 -3.27 7.63
CA ALA A 78 8.85 -4.51 7.27
C ALA A 78 8.76 -4.82 5.77
N LEU A 79 9.68 -5.64 5.28
CA LEU A 79 9.68 -6.19 3.94
C LEU A 79 9.74 -7.71 4.02
N LEU A 80 8.95 -8.37 3.21
CA LEU A 80 9.17 -9.76 2.86
C LEU A 80 10.17 -9.81 1.72
N VAL A 81 11.21 -10.61 1.88
CA VAL A 81 12.30 -10.71 0.92
C VAL A 81 12.67 -12.15 0.61
N ALA A 82 13.15 -12.39 -0.61
CA ALA A 82 13.90 -13.59 -0.95
C ALA A 82 15.40 -13.32 -0.75
N ALA A 83 16.04 -14.07 0.16
CA ALA A 83 17.41 -13.80 0.63
C ALA A 83 18.17 -15.11 0.92
N ALA A 84 18.49 -15.88 -0.10
CA ALA A 84 19.23 -17.14 0.05
C ALA A 84 20.67 -16.89 0.56
N GLY A 85 20.84 -16.91 1.88
CA GLY A 85 22.16 -16.79 2.52
C GLY A 85 22.82 -15.42 2.41
N ALA A 86 22.08 -14.36 2.10
CA ALA A 86 22.62 -13.01 1.96
C ALA A 86 23.07 -12.41 3.30
N ASP A 87 24.13 -11.59 3.25
CA ASP A 87 24.62 -10.86 4.43
C ASP A 87 23.76 -9.64 4.75
N LEU A 88 23.16 -9.63 5.93
CA LEU A 88 22.38 -8.52 6.48
C LEU A 88 23.23 -7.54 7.30
N GLY A 89 24.51 -7.79 7.48
CA GLY A 89 25.41 -6.94 8.28
C GLY A 89 25.48 -5.51 7.77
N GLY A 90 25.34 -4.53 8.67
CA GLY A 90 25.39 -3.11 8.33
C GLY A 90 24.09 -2.52 7.76
N LEU A 91 23.07 -3.33 7.48
CA LEU A 91 21.72 -2.84 7.18
C LEU A 91 21.02 -2.40 8.48
N PRO A 92 20.15 -1.36 8.44
CA PRO A 92 19.41 -0.90 9.61
C PRO A 92 18.21 -1.81 9.93
N VAL A 93 18.44 -3.14 9.90
CA VAL A 93 17.46 -4.18 10.22
C VAL A 93 17.44 -4.37 11.72
N GLU A 94 16.27 -4.15 12.34
CA GLU A 94 16.08 -4.36 13.78
C GLU A 94 15.75 -5.82 14.10
N TRP A 95 15.02 -6.47 13.20
CA TRP A 95 14.67 -7.87 13.32
C TRP A 95 14.59 -8.53 11.93
N SER A 96 14.98 -9.80 11.88
CA SER A 96 14.79 -10.65 10.71
C SER A 96 14.40 -12.06 11.11
N GLY A 97 13.56 -12.71 10.31
CA GLY A 97 13.15 -14.09 10.52
C GLY A 97 12.20 -14.58 9.44
N ALA A 98 12.14 -15.91 9.27
CA ALA A 98 11.11 -16.55 8.44
C ALA A 98 9.76 -16.56 9.18
N LEU A 99 8.67 -16.62 8.42
CA LEU A 99 7.35 -16.95 8.96
C LEU A 99 7.39 -18.35 9.56
N GLU A 100 6.89 -18.49 10.78
CA GLU A 100 6.72 -19.81 11.39
C GLU A 100 5.51 -20.51 10.74
N THR A 101 5.47 -21.84 10.80
CA THR A 101 4.36 -22.64 10.23
C THR A 101 2.98 -22.11 10.67
N ALA A 102 2.85 -21.74 11.96
CA ALA A 102 1.61 -21.19 12.49
C ALA A 102 1.25 -19.80 11.93
N ASP A 103 2.22 -19.04 11.44
CA ASP A 103 1.97 -17.72 10.85
C ASP A 103 1.43 -17.82 9.40
N LYS A 104 1.64 -18.97 8.77
CA LYS A 104 1.23 -19.30 7.40
C LYS A 104 -0.14 -19.96 7.30
N ILE A 105 -0.82 -20.21 8.42
CA ILE A 105 -2.12 -20.88 8.45
C ILE A 105 -3.19 -19.93 8.97
N SER A 106 -4.24 -19.75 8.19
CA SER A 106 -5.39 -18.94 8.58
C SER A 106 -6.04 -19.46 9.86
N PRO A 107 -6.34 -18.61 10.86
CA PRO A 107 -7.11 -18.98 12.05
C PRO A 107 -8.52 -19.50 11.73
N GLN A 108 -9.02 -19.26 10.53
CA GLN A 108 -10.33 -19.78 10.09
C GLN A 108 -10.29 -21.29 9.87
N LEU A 109 -9.12 -21.86 9.60
CA LEU A 109 -8.93 -23.30 9.38
C LEU A 109 -8.98 -24.10 10.70
N ASP A 110 -8.70 -23.48 11.84
CA ASP A 110 -8.82 -24.13 13.16
C ASP A 110 -10.27 -24.56 13.47
N GLN A 111 -11.24 -23.90 12.84
CA GLN A 111 -12.68 -24.19 13.02
C GLN A 111 -13.23 -25.13 11.94
N GLN A 112 -12.44 -25.46 10.93
CA GLN A 112 -12.83 -26.32 9.80
C GLN A 112 -12.06 -27.64 9.85
N THR A 113 -12.78 -28.75 9.87
CA THR A 113 -12.18 -30.08 9.85
C THR A 113 -12.02 -30.65 8.44
N ALA A 114 -12.62 -30.03 7.44
CA ALA A 114 -12.57 -30.43 6.03
C ALA A 114 -13.00 -29.25 5.12
N GLY A 115 -12.55 -29.27 3.88
CA GLY A 115 -12.92 -28.31 2.85
C GLY A 115 -11.75 -27.98 1.91
N PRO A 116 -12.01 -27.34 0.80
CA PRO A 116 -10.97 -26.89 -0.10
C PRO A 116 -10.19 -25.72 0.49
N LEU A 117 -8.92 -25.68 0.18
CA LEU A 117 -7.95 -24.66 0.62
C LEU A 117 -7.51 -23.82 -0.56
N LEU A 118 -7.31 -22.53 -0.31
CA LEU A 118 -6.55 -21.65 -1.17
C LEU A 118 -5.13 -21.56 -0.60
N VAL A 119 -4.15 -21.97 -1.39
CA VAL A 119 -2.73 -21.97 -1.02
C VAL A 119 -2.04 -20.87 -1.81
N GLU A 120 -1.44 -19.93 -1.11
CA GLU A 120 -0.65 -18.85 -1.69
C GLU A 120 0.83 -19.18 -1.60
N PHE A 121 1.55 -18.95 -2.69
CA PHE A 121 2.99 -19.10 -2.81
C PHE A 121 3.65 -17.74 -2.94
N TYR A 122 4.91 -17.63 -2.56
CA TYR A 122 5.66 -16.41 -2.81
C TYR A 122 5.76 -16.14 -4.31
N SER A 123 5.79 -14.87 -4.70
CA SER A 123 5.74 -14.44 -6.11
C SER A 123 6.95 -14.88 -6.95
N ASP A 124 8.01 -15.35 -6.30
CA ASP A 124 9.19 -15.90 -6.95
C ASP A 124 9.19 -17.42 -7.12
N VAL A 125 8.16 -18.10 -6.60
CA VAL A 125 7.99 -19.54 -6.74
C VAL A 125 7.37 -19.86 -8.11
N PRO A 126 8.04 -20.63 -8.97
CA PRO A 126 7.49 -21.02 -10.26
C PRO A 126 6.21 -21.88 -10.10
N PRO A 127 5.22 -21.74 -10.99
CA PRO A 127 3.95 -22.47 -10.90
C PRO A 127 4.07 -24.00 -10.89
N ASP A 128 5.04 -24.55 -11.60
CA ASP A 128 5.34 -25.98 -11.61
C ASP A 128 5.92 -26.46 -10.27
N VAL A 129 6.75 -25.64 -9.62
CA VAL A 129 7.26 -25.91 -8.27
C VAL A 129 6.12 -25.85 -7.25
N ALA A 130 5.26 -24.82 -7.30
CA ALA A 130 4.10 -24.69 -6.43
C ALA A 130 3.20 -25.92 -6.51
N ARG A 131 2.91 -26.38 -7.74
CA ARG A 131 2.11 -27.60 -7.98
C ARG A 131 2.80 -28.86 -7.42
N SER A 132 4.10 -29.00 -7.64
CA SER A 132 4.84 -30.16 -7.14
C SER A 132 4.79 -30.23 -5.61
N VAL A 133 4.95 -29.09 -4.92
CA VAL A 133 4.87 -29.00 -3.45
C VAL A 133 3.57 -29.56 -2.90
N VAL A 134 2.42 -29.19 -3.47
CA VAL A 134 1.11 -29.65 -2.96
C VAL A 134 0.87 -31.11 -3.28
N VAL A 135 1.24 -31.56 -4.48
CA VAL A 135 1.05 -32.96 -4.92
C VAL A 135 1.94 -33.93 -4.12
N GLU A 136 3.21 -33.58 -3.89
CA GLU A 136 4.12 -34.38 -3.04
C GLU A 136 3.59 -34.62 -1.62
N LEU A 137 2.78 -33.69 -1.11
CA LEU A 137 2.18 -33.77 0.23
C LEU A 137 0.77 -34.39 0.22
N GLY A 138 0.32 -34.93 -0.94
CA GLY A 138 -0.93 -35.66 -1.05
C GLY A 138 -2.17 -34.77 -1.21
N PHE A 139 -1.99 -33.51 -1.65
CA PHE A 139 -3.12 -32.66 -1.99
C PHE A 139 -3.43 -32.74 -3.50
N ASP A 140 -4.71 -32.77 -3.83
CA ASP A 140 -5.21 -32.70 -5.20
C ASP A 140 -5.49 -31.26 -5.59
N VAL A 141 -5.02 -30.84 -6.77
CA VAL A 141 -5.25 -29.49 -7.30
C VAL A 141 -6.59 -29.43 -8.02
N ILE A 142 -7.41 -28.44 -7.64
CA ILE A 142 -8.64 -28.10 -8.35
C ILE A 142 -8.29 -27.06 -9.42
N GLU A 143 -8.48 -27.42 -10.69
CA GLU A 143 -8.22 -26.50 -11.80
C GLU A 143 -9.33 -25.45 -11.89
N ASN A 144 -8.97 -24.20 -11.79
CA ASN A 144 -9.86 -23.07 -12.01
C ASN A 144 -9.07 -21.94 -12.70
N PRO A 145 -9.44 -21.54 -13.92
CA PRO A 145 -8.71 -20.52 -14.69
C PRO A 145 -8.77 -19.12 -14.06
N SER A 146 -9.65 -18.90 -13.10
CA SER A 146 -9.80 -17.61 -12.40
C SER A 146 -8.87 -17.49 -11.18
N VAL A 147 -8.13 -18.54 -10.83
CA VAL A 147 -7.19 -18.49 -9.70
C VAL A 147 -6.03 -17.56 -10.05
N LEU A 148 -5.75 -16.61 -9.14
CA LEU A 148 -4.71 -15.62 -9.32
C LEU A 148 -3.31 -16.26 -9.44
N PRO A 149 -2.37 -15.61 -10.15
CA PRO A 149 -0.98 -16.06 -10.20
C PRO A 149 -0.40 -16.27 -8.80
N GLY A 150 0.35 -17.35 -8.60
CA GLY A 150 0.91 -17.68 -7.29
C GLY A 150 -0.06 -18.32 -6.31
N GLN A 151 -1.27 -18.68 -6.73
CA GLN A 151 -2.27 -19.37 -5.91
C GLN A 151 -2.67 -20.72 -6.52
N LEU A 152 -3.06 -21.66 -5.66
CA LEU A 152 -3.67 -22.93 -6.04
C LEU A 152 -4.86 -23.23 -5.14
N VAL A 153 -5.96 -23.73 -5.72
CA VAL A 153 -7.06 -24.33 -4.96
C VAL A 153 -6.77 -25.81 -4.83
N VAL A 154 -6.76 -26.32 -3.61
CA VAL A 154 -6.42 -27.72 -3.35
C VAL A 154 -7.43 -28.40 -2.42
N THR A 155 -7.53 -29.73 -2.51
CA THR A 155 -8.22 -30.58 -1.54
C THR A 155 -7.25 -31.62 -0.99
N GLY A 156 -7.43 -31.99 0.27
CA GLY A 156 -6.58 -32.97 0.92
C GLY A 156 -6.93 -33.12 2.39
N ALA A 157 -6.15 -33.92 3.11
CA ALA A 157 -6.34 -34.10 4.53
C ALA A 157 -5.90 -32.85 5.31
N HIS A 158 -6.79 -32.28 6.11
CA HIS A 158 -6.47 -31.11 6.95
C HIS A 158 -5.38 -31.39 7.98
N SER A 159 -5.13 -32.68 8.34
CA SER A 159 -3.97 -33.07 9.17
C SER A 159 -2.62 -32.71 8.54
N ASP A 160 -2.55 -32.56 7.24
CA ASP A 160 -1.31 -32.32 6.48
C ASP A 160 -1.06 -30.83 6.18
N ILE A 161 -2.00 -29.94 6.56
CA ILE A 161 -1.85 -28.49 6.39
C ILE A 161 -0.56 -27.98 7.07
N GLY A 162 -0.23 -28.52 8.24
CA GLY A 162 1.01 -28.17 8.94
C GLY A 162 2.28 -28.53 8.15
N ASN A 163 2.27 -29.68 7.45
CA ASN A 163 3.38 -30.08 6.58
C ASN A 163 3.48 -29.16 5.35
N LEU A 164 2.33 -28.76 4.78
CA LEU A 164 2.28 -27.83 3.68
C LEU A 164 2.77 -26.43 4.08
N ALA A 165 2.32 -25.92 5.21
CA ALA A 165 2.76 -24.63 5.74
C ALA A 165 4.24 -24.61 6.17
N ALA A 166 4.85 -25.76 6.48
CA ALA A 166 6.26 -25.88 6.80
C ALA A 166 7.17 -25.73 5.56
N ARG A 167 6.63 -25.82 4.33
CA ARG A 167 7.40 -25.60 3.09
C ARG A 167 7.77 -24.12 2.99
N ASP A 168 9.03 -23.86 2.59
CA ASP A 168 9.52 -22.48 2.44
C ASP A 168 8.79 -21.73 1.32
N GLU A 169 8.41 -22.43 0.27
CA GLU A 169 7.72 -21.91 -0.91
C GLU A 169 6.30 -21.39 -0.60
N VAL A 170 5.67 -21.92 0.46
CA VAL A 170 4.30 -21.58 0.85
C VAL A 170 4.30 -20.27 1.64
N LYS A 171 3.48 -19.31 1.18
CA LYS A 171 3.28 -18.02 1.82
C LYS A 171 2.15 -18.05 2.84
N TYR A 172 0.97 -18.51 2.43
CA TYR A 172 -0.21 -18.54 3.29
C TYR A 172 -1.23 -19.60 2.85
N ILE A 173 -2.03 -20.10 3.80
CA ILE A 173 -3.07 -21.10 3.54
C ILE A 173 -4.35 -20.62 4.21
N LEU A 174 -5.45 -20.50 3.45
CA LEU A 174 -6.74 -20.02 3.89
C LEU A 174 -7.88 -20.86 3.30
N PRO A 175 -9.13 -20.75 3.83
CA PRO A 175 -10.28 -21.42 3.22
C PRO A 175 -10.53 -20.92 1.80
N ALA A 176 -10.68 -21.81 0.83
CA ALA A 176 -11.12 -21.44 -0.50
C ALA A 176 -12.61 -21.10 -0.52
N ALA A 177 -13.01 -20.12 -1.34
CA ALA A 177 -14.41 -19.86 -1.60
C ALA A 177 -15.06 -21.09 -2.26
N PRO A 178 -16.31 -21.43 -1.89
CA PRO A 178 -17.01 -22.57 -2.49
C PRO A 178 -17.10 -22.48 -4.02
N GLU A 179 -17.25 -21.29 -4.56
CA GLU A 179 -17.33 -21.01 -6.01
C GLU A 179 -16.00 -21.35 -6.70
N LEU A 180 -14.85 -20.97 -6.09
CA LEU A 180 -13.54 -21.34 -6.61
C LEU A 180 -13.35 -22.87 -6.63
N ALA A 181 -13.77 -23.53 -5.56
CA ALA A 181 -13.70 -24.98 -5.43
C ALA A 181 -14.63 -25.71 -6.39
N ALA A 182 -15.74 -25.09 -6.76
CA ALA A 182 -16.67 -25.61 -7.79
C ALA A 182 -16.17 -25.36 -9.22
N GLY A 183 -15.04 -24.66 -9.41
CA GLY A 183 -14.53 -24.27 -10.72
C GLY A 183 -15.29 -23.10 -11.35
N GLU A 184 -16.08 -22.38 -10.56
CA GLU A 184 -16.82 -21.23 -11.04
C GLU A 184 -15.87 -20.03 -11.24
N PRO A 185 -16.08 -19.22 -12.30
CA PRO A 185 -15.25 -18.07 -12.55
C PRO A 185 -15.51 -16.97 -11.49
N MET A 186 -14.44 -16.46 -10.91
CA MET A 186 -14.46 -15.34 -9.99
C MET A 186 -13.37 -14.34 -10.37
N ALA A 187 -13.70 -13.05 -10.35
CA ALA A 187 -12.67 -12.03 -10.48
C ALA A 187 -11.93 -11.89 -9.14
N GLY A 188 -10.61 -11.78 -9.20
CA GLY A 188 -9.76 -11.67 -8.03
C GLY A 188 -9.14 -10.28 -7.90
N CYS A 189 -8.76 -9.93 -6.66
CA CYS A 189 -7.90 -8.81 -6.33
C CYS A 189 -6.52 -9.33 -5.94
N SER A 190 -5.48 -8.86 -6.59
CA SER A 190 -4.10 -9.25 -6.26
C SER A 190 -3.58 -8.59 -4.97
N GLY A 191 -4.40 -7.77 -4.32
CA GLY A 191 -4.06 -7.03 -3.12
C GLY A 191 -3.74 -5.56 -3.38
N ALA A 192 -3.67 -4.79 -2.30
CA ALA A 192 -3.26 -3.41 -2.38
C ALA A 192 -1.79 -3.30 -2.81
N VAL A 193 -1.48 -2.23 -3.53
CA VAL A 193 -0.15 -1.99 -4.06
C VAL A 193 0.62 -0.99 -3.21
N ALA A 194 1.93 -1.14 -3.17
CA ALA A 194 2.86 -0.24 -2.52
C ALA A 194 4.08 -0.02 -3.42
N GLU A 195 4.86 1.01 -3.13
CA GLU A 195 6.12 1.27 -3.85
C GLU A 195 7.10 0.08 -3.80
N ALA A 196 7.05 -0.73 -2.75
CA ALA A 196 7.88 -1.91 -2.57
C ALA A 196 7.26 -3.21 -3.14
N GLY A 197 6.12 -3.14 -3.83
CA GLY A 197 5.38 -4.30 -4.32
C GLY A 197 3.99 -4.42 -3.69
N LEU A 198 3.43 -5.62 -3.67
CA LEU A 198 2.12 -5.88 -3.05
C LEU A 198 2.20 -5.78 -1.53
N ILE A 199 1.06 -5.62 -0.89
CA ILE A 199 0.92 -5.75 0.57
C ILE A 199 0.79 -7.24 0.90
N GLY A 200 1.52 -7.71 1.91
CA GLY A 200 1.50 -9.12 2.30
C GLY A 200 0.12 -9.58 2.77
N ASP A 201 -0.40 -10.66 2.19
CA ASP A 201 -1.76 -11.18 2.45
C ASP A 201 -1.95 -11.79 3.85
N TYR A 202 -0.88 -12.09 4.57
CA TYR A 202 -0.91 -12.53 5.97
C TYR A 202 -1.12 -11.40 6.98
N VAL A 203 -1.42 -10.18 6.51
CA VAL A 203 -1.74 -9.02 7.34
C VAL A 203 -3.14 -8.52 7.01
N LEU A 204 -4.03 -8.48 8.01
CA LEU A 204 -5.39 -7.97 7.82
C LEU A 204 -5.49 -6.45 8.01
N VAL A 205 -4.72 -5.90 8.96
CA VAL A 205 -4.83 -4.51 9.40
C VAL A 205 -3.46 -3.85 9.39
N GLY A 206 -3.32 -2.80 8.62
CA GLY A 206 -2.09 -2.00 8.56
C GLY A 206 -2.10 -0.81 9.54
N THR A 207 -1.36 0.23 9.20
CA THR A 207 -1.27 1.45 10.02
C THR A 207 -2.44 2.40 9.79
N GLY A 208 -3.02 2.39 8.59
CA GLY A 208 -4.10 3.28 8.16
C GLY A 208 -3.69 4.76 8.11
N TRP A 209 -4.67 5.63 7.94
CA TRP A 209 -4.48 7.08 7.88
C TRP A 209 -4.23 7.68 9.27
N PRO A 210 -3.40 8.73 9.37
CA PRO A 210 -3.16 9.43 10.63
C PRO A 210 -4.46 10.01 11.21
N LYS A 211 -4.68 9.81 12.51
CA LYS A 211 -5.83 10.33 13.25
C LYS A 211 -5.56 11.74 13.74
N ASP A 212 -6.59 12.55 13.81
CA ASP A 212 -6.55 13.85 14.48
C ASP A 212 -6.53 13.69 16.03
N GLN A 213 -6.48 14.82 16.76
CA GLN A 213 -6.46 14.82 18.23
C GLN A 213 -7.72 14.21 18.88
N SER A 214 -8.83 14.11 18.13
CA SER A 214 -10.06 13.46 18.58
C SER A 214 -10.11 11.96 18.24
N GLY A 215 -9.06 11.44 17.62
CA GLY A 215 -8.98 10.06 17.13
C GLY A 215 -9.77 9.80 15.85
N ARG A 216 -10.21 10.85 15.16
CA ARG A 216 -10.95 10.77 13.90
C ARG A 216 -10.02 10.83 12.70
N VAL A 217 -10.42 10.18 11.62
CA VAL A 217 -9.83 10.37 10.29
C VAL A 217 -10.83 11.14 9.41
N ALA A 218 -10.34 12.17 8.72
CA ALA A 218 -11.10 12.89 7.72
C ALA A 218 -10.36 12.79 6.38
N LEU A 219 -11.04 12.29 5.35
CA LEU A 219 -10.54 12.15 4.00
C LEU A 219 -11.47 12.89 3.03
N THR A 220 -10.90 13.27 1.89
CA THR A 220 -11.68 13.66 0.71
C THR A 220 -11.50 12.64 -0.39
N TYR A 221 -12.41 12.58 -1.35
CA TYR A 221 -12.21 11.79 -2.56
C TYR A 221 -12.56 12.60 -3.79
N PHE A 222 -11.96 12.25 -4.91
CA PHE A 222 -12.23 12.88 -6.21
C PHE A 222 -12.31 11.80 -7.29
N VAL A 223 -13.37 11.84 -8.10
CA VAL A 223 -13.52 10.92 -9.25
C VAL A 223 -13.01 11.61 -10.50
N ARG A 224 -11.80 11.25 -10.94
CA ARG A 224 -11.11 11.84 -12.11
C ARG A 224 -11.77 11.49 -13.43
N SER A 225 -12.08 10.22 -13.59
CA SER A 225 -12.70 9.68 -14.81
C SER A 225 -13.73 8.63 -14.44
N LEU A 226 -14.62 8.33 -15.37
CA LEU A 226 -15.66 7.33 -15.21
C LEU A 226 -15.60 6.33 -16.38
N THR A 227 -16.17 5.15 -16.15
CA THR A 227 -16.37 4.16 -17.20
C THR A 227 -17.46 4.60 -18.18
N GLU A 228 -17.32 4.22 -19.44
CA GLU A 228 -18.35 4.37 -20.46
C GLU A 228 -19.43 3.26 -20.42
N LYS A 229 -19.25 2.25 -19.55
CA LYS A 229 -20.15 1.09 -19.43
C LYS A 229 -21.38 1.37 -18.59
N LEU A 230 -21.37 2.43 -17.79
CA LEU A 230 -22.48 2.88 -16.93
C LEU A 230 -22.80 4.35 -17.18
N ASP A 231 -24.03 4.74 -16.88
CA ASP A 231 -24.36 6.17 -16.80
C ASP A 231 -23.45 6.86 -15.76
N PRO A 232 -22.86 8.02 -16.09
CA PRO A 232 -21.93 8.71 -15.19
C PRO A 232 -22.48 9.01 -13.80
N SER A 233 -23.79 9.28 -13.69
CA SER A 233 -24.45 9.54 -12.40
C SER A 233 -24.57 8.26 -11.58
N VAL A 234 -24.86 7.13 -12.23
CA VAL A 234 -24.91 5.81 -11.61
C VAL A 234 -23.53 5.41 -11.11
N ALA A 235 -22.50 5.52 -11.97
CA ALA A 235 -21.14 5.17 -11.58
C ALA A 235 -20.65 5.99 -10.38
N ARG A 236 -20.89 7.31 -10.37
CA ARG A 236 -20.57 8.18 -9.21
C ARG A 236 -21.31 7.76 -7.95
N SER A 237 -22.60 7.45 -8.08
CA SER A 237 -23.42 7.04 -6.94
C SER A 237 -22.97 5.72 -6.32
N GLU A 238 -22.54 4.75 -7.13
CA GLU A 238 -22.05 3.47 -6.62
C GLU A 238 -20.71 3.61 -5.91
N VAL A 239 -19.79 4.41 -6.46
CA VAL A 239 -18.50 4.74 -5.82
C VAL A 239 -18.72 5.50 -4.50
N ASP A 240 -19.57 6.52 -4.50
CA ASP A 240 -19.91 7.30 -3.30
C ASP A 240 -20.51 6.40 -2.21
N ARG A 241 -21.46 5.54 -2.59
CA ARG A 241 -22.10 4.58 -1.69
C ARG A 241 -21.05 3.61 -1.07
N ALA A 242 -20.10 3.13 -1.87
CA ALA A 242 -19.06 2.23 -1.44
C ALA A 242 -18.12 2.88 -0.39
N LEU A 243 -17.66 4.09 -0.67
CA LEU A 243 -16.81 4.84 0.28
C LEU A 243 -17.55 5.15 1.58
N HIS A 244 -18.81 5.57 1.49
CA HIS A 244 -19.61 5.93 2.67
C HIS A 244 -20.08 4.72 3.48
N GLU A 245 -20.09 3.52 2.91
CA GLU A 245 -20.41 2.29 3.66
C GLU A 245 -19.48 2.12 4.85
N TRP A 246 -18.17 2.31 4.67
CA TRP A 246 -17.15 2.21 5.72
C TRP A 246 -17.33 3.24 6.84
N THR A 247 -17.82 4.43 6.51
CA THR A 247 -18.03 5.50 7.51
C THR A 247 -19.11 5.20 8.53
N LYS A 248 -20.01 4.26 8.23
CA LYS A 248 -21.08 3.83 9.15
C LYS A 248 -20.54 3.10 10.37
N TYR A 249 -19.36 2.48 10.25
CA TYR A 249 -18.86 1.55 11.26
C TYR A 249 -17.59 2.03 11.96
N ALA A 250 -16.93 3.06 11.48
CA ALA A 250 -15.65 3.53 12.02
C ALA A 250 -15.63 5.04 12.27
N ASN A 251 -14.68 5.50 13.12
CA ASN A 251 -14.52 6.92 13.44
C ASN A 251 -13.79 7.67 12.30
N LEU A 252 -14.40 7.65 11.12
CA LEU A 252 -13.89 8.30 9.93
C LEU A 252 -14.99 9.06 9.19
N THR A 253 -14.59 10.09 8.44
CA THR A 253 -15.45 10.83 7.54
C THR A 253 -14.80 10.90 6.18
N ILE A 254 -15.61 10.71 5.14
CA ILE A 254 -15.17 10.86 3.75
C ILE A 254 -16.13 11.86 3.10
N SER A 255 -15.59 12.80 2.34
CA SER A 255 -16.39 13.82 1.66
C SER A 255 -15.85 14.06 0.26
N THR A 256 -16.72 14.51 -0.66
CA THR A 256 -16.29 14.85 -2.02
C THR A 256 -15.31 16.00 -1.99
N GLY A 257 -14.13 15.80 -2.57
CA GLY A 257 -13.12 16.83 -2.79
C GLY A 257 -13.47 17.68 -4.01
N GLN A 258 -12.93 18.89 -4.04
CA GLN A 258 -13.10 19.81 -5.18
C GLN A 258 -11.90 19.80 -6.13
N GLN A 259 -10.81 19.15 -5.73
CA GLN A 259 -9.55 19.11 -6.47
C GLN A 259 -8.92 17.73 -6.42
N GLU A 260 -8.28 17.34 -7.52
CA GLU A 260 -7.41 16.16 -7.59
C GLU A 260 -6.20 16.33 -6.66
N SER A 261 -5.68 15.21 -6.15
CA SER A 261 -4.37 15.13 -5.51
C SER A 261 -4.14 16.07 -4.33
N GLY A 262 -5.15 16.29 -3.50
CA GLY A 262 -4.98 16.94 -2.20
C GLY A 262 -4.28 16.02 -1.19
N LEU A 263 -3.76 16.59 -0.11
CA LEU A 263 -3.36 15.78 1.05
C LEU A 263 -4.60 15.11 1.66
N ARG A 264 -4.48 13.83 2.03
CA ARG A 264 -5.59 13.02 2.59
C ARG A 264 -6.77 12.92 1.62
N ALA A 265 -6.46 12.85 0.33
CA ALA A 265 -7.42 12.68 -0.74
C ALA A 265 -7.23 11.30 -1.39
N VAL A 266 -8.33 10.66 -1.73
CA VAL A 266 -8.39 9.42 -2.51
C VAL A 266 -8.84 9.79 -3.91
N ASP A 267 -7.96 9.67 -4.89
CA ASP A 267 -8.32 9.87 -6.28
C ASP A 267 -8.84 8.55 -6.87
N ILE A 268 -9.97 8.61 -7.56
CA ILE A 268 -10.59 7.45 -8.18
C ILE A 268 -10.54 7.61 -9.70
N LEU A 269 -9.84 6.68 -10.34
CA LEU A 269 -9.52 6.72 -11.76
C LEU A 269 -10.02 5.48 -12.46
N PHE A 270 -10.89 5.63 -13.47
CA PHE A 270 -11.12 4.57 -14.45
C PHE A 270 -10.11 4.73 -15.59
N ALA A 271 -9.28 3.72 -15.81
CA ALA A 271 -8.16 3.75 -16.76
C ALA A 271 -8.09 2.46 -17.58
N ARG A 272 -7.26 2.46 -18.63
CA ARG A 272 -7.03 1.31 -19.51
C ARG A 272 -5.55 1.07 -19.67
N GLY A 273 -5.14 -0.20 -19.70
CA GLY A 273 -3.77 -0.60 -19.95
C GLY A 273 -2.77 0.17 -19.09
N ALA A 274 -1.68 0.64 -19.69
CA ALA A 274 -0.70 1.48 -19.00
C ALA A 274 -1.28 2.88 -18.76
N HIS A 275 -1.41 3.28 -17.50
CA HIS A 275 -2.10 4.50 -17.09
C HIS A 275 -1.30 5.38 -16.12
N GLY A 276 0.00 5.16 -16.04
CA GLY A 276 0.93 6.07 -15.36
C GLY A 276 1.47 5.57 -14.05
N ASP A 277 1.12 4.36 -13.66
CA ASP A 277 1.73 3.62 -12.55
C ASP A 277 2.43 2.34 -13.04
N ALA A 278 2.93 1.53 -12.10
CA ALA A 278 3.64 0.28 -12.39
C ALA A 278 2.70 -0.93 -12.59
N TYR A 279 1.39 -0.74 -12.50
CA TYR A 279 0.38 -1.80 -12.48
C TYR A 279 -0.61 -1.63 -13.65
N PRO A 280 -0.18 -1.89 -14.91
CA PRO A 280 -1.06 -1.72 -16.06
C PRO A 280 -2.22 -2.72 -16.02
N PHE A 281 -3.40 -2.28 -16.45
CA PHE A 281 -4.55 -3.15 -16.62
C PHE A 281 -4.37 -4.07 -17.83
N ASP A 282 -4.94 -5.27 -17.75
CA ASP A 282 -4.83 -6.34 -18.74
C ASP A 282 -6.06 -6.45 -19.65
N GLY A 283 -7.07 -5.60 -19.42
CA GLY A 283 -8.30 -5.57 -20.20
C GLY A 283 -9.39 -6.50 -19.64
N PRO A 284 -10.48 -6.73 -20.39
CA PRO A 284 -11.67 -7.38 -19.84
C PRO A 284 -11.43 -8.77 -19.28
N GLY A 285 -11.86 -9.03 -18.05
CA GLY A 285 -11.90 -10.35 -17.42
C GLY A 285 -10.65 -10.73 -16.63
N GLY A 286 -9.74 -9.80 -16.41
CA GLY A 286 -8.53 -9.98 -15.59
C GLY A 286 -8.60 -9.24 -14.26
N VAL A 287 -7.65 -8.34 -14.03
CA VAL A 287 -7.56 -7.47 -12.86
C VAL A 287 -8.59 -6.36 -12.97
N LEU A 288 -9.62 -6.36 -12.12
CA LEU A 288 -10.70 -5.36 -12.15
C LEU A 288 -10.27 -3.99 -11.63
N ALA A 289 -9.37 -3.98 -10.63
CA ALA A 289 -8.93 -2.79 -9.93
C ALA A 289 -7.63 -3.03 -9.16
N HIS A 290 -6.98 -1.95 -8.73
CA HIS A 290 -5.94 -1.96 -7.71
C HIS A 290 -5.98 -0.66 -6.91
N THR A 291 -5.51 -0.72 -5.68
CA THR A 291 -5.53 0.41 -4.74
C THR A 291 -4.14 0.63 -4.14
N PHE A 292 -3.72 1.89 -4.11
CA PHE A 292 -2.50 2.28 -3.42
C PHE A 292 -2.74 2.33 -1.91
N TYR A 293 -1.98 1.53 -1.18
CA TYR A 293 -2.11 1.48 0.28
C TYR A 293 -1.79 2.84 0.92
N PRO A 294 -2.42 3.20 2.06
CA PRO A 294 -2.10 4.45 2.75
C PRO A 294 -0.62 4.56 3.16
N SER A 295 -0.12 5.79 3.32
CA SER A 295 1.20 6.05 3.88
C SER A 295 1.43 5.25 5.19
N PRO A 296 2.64 4.71 5.41
CA PRO A 296 3.94 5.07 4.85
C PRO A 296 4.39 4.34 3.58
N PRO A 297 3.81 3.17 3.12
CA PRO A 297 4.39 2.53 1.93
C PRO A 297 4.19 3.36 0.66
N ASN A 298 3.10 4.10 0.56
CA ASN A 298 2.90 5.07 -0.51
C ASN A 298 2.88 6.48 0.07
N SER A 299 3.60 7.39 -0.57
CA SER A 299 3.59 8.79 -0.19
C SER A 299 2.35 9.51 -0.77
N GLU A 300 1.92 10.58 -0.12
CA GLU A 300 0.97 11.50 -0.72
C GLU A 300 1.57 12.13 -2.02
N PRO A 301 0.80 12.32 -3.08
CA PRO A 301 -0.66 12.24 -3.10
C PRO A 301 -1.25 10.89 -3.53
N ILE A 302 -0.46 9.87 -3.88
CA ILE A 302 -0.97 8.60 -4.43
C ILE A 302 -1.50 7.65 -3.34
N ALA A 303 -1.19 7.92 -2.07
CA ALA A 303 -1.65 7.11 -0.95
C ALA A 303 -3.19 7.06 -0.91
N GLY A 304 -3.76 5.87 -0.99
CA GLY A 304 -5.19 5.62 -0.98
C GLY A 304 -5.88 5.68 -2.35
N ASP A 305 -5.19 6.03 -3.43
CA ASP A 305 -5.81 6.13 -4.76
C ASP A 305 -6.33 4.77 -5.24
N ILE A 306 -7.50 4.80 -5.88
CA ILE A 306 -8.20 3.62 -6.40
C ILE A 306 -8.26 3.71 -7.92
N HIS A 307 -7.66 2.73 -8.60
CA HIS A 307 -7.71 2.60 -10.04
C HIS A 307 -8.60 1.42 -10.43
N LEU A 308 -9.50 1.65 -11.37
CA LEU A 308 -10.51 0.69 -11.85
C LEU A 308 -10.30 0.48 -13.36
N ASP A 309 -10.31 -0.76 -13.85
CA ASP A 309 -10.16 -1.02 -15.27
C ASP A 309 -11.42 -0.57 -16.04
N ALA A 310 -11.27 0.43 -16.91
CA ALA A 310 -12.37 0.97 -17.70
C ALA A 310 -12.87 0.01 -18.80
N ASP A 311 -12.09 -1.02 -19.12
CA ASP A 311 -12.46 -2.01 -20.16
C ASP A 311 -13.41 -3.09 -19.62
N GLU A 312 -13.51 -3.23 -18.30
CA GLU A 312 -14.38 -4.18 -17.66
C GLU A 312 -15.87 -3.94 -17.95
N ALA A 313 -16.66 -5.02 -17.88
CA ALA A 313 -18.09 -4.99 -18.12
C ALA A 313 -18.88 -4.48 -16.89
N TRP A 314 -18.53 -3.30 -16.40
CA TRP A 314 -19.13 -2.69 -15.22
C TRP A 314 -20.65 -2.67 -15.28
N ALA A 315 -21.27 -3.11 -14.20
CA ALA A 315 -22.71 -3.19 -14.03
C ALA A 315 -23.11 -2.84 -12.58
N THR A 316 -24.41 -2.85 -12.29
CA THR A 316 -24.97 -2.77 -10.94
C THR A 316 -25.74 -4.04 -10.64
N GLY A 317 -25.49 -4.67 -9.49
CA GLY A 317 -26.17 -5.88 -9.02
C GLY A 317 -25.91 -7.13 -9.88
N LYS A 318 -24.76 -7.21 -10.58
CA LYS A 318 -24.36 -8.32 -11.44
C LYS A 318 -22.91 -8.69 -11.22
N SER A 319 -22.37 -9.65 -11.99
CA SER A 319 -21.06 -10.25 -11.77
C SER A 319 -19.88 -9.27 -11.68
N VAL A 320 -19.88 -8.19 -12.46
CA VAL A 320 -18.88 -7.11 -12.36
C VAL A 320 -19.60 -5.88 -11.76
N ASP A 321 -20.00 -6.02 -10.49
CA ASP A 321 -20.75 -4.98 -9.77
C ASP A 321 -19.82 -3.89 -9.27
N LEU A 322 -20.02 -2.67 -9.78
CA LEU A 322 -19.16 -1.55 -9.43
C LEU A 322 -19.15 -1.24 -7.93
N PHE A 323 -20.32 -1.33 -7.27
CA PHE A 323 -20.37 -1.11 -5.82
C PHE A 323 -19.52 -2.11 -5.05
N SER A 324 -19.63 -3.41 -5.39
CA SER A 324 -18.92 -4.47 -4.67
C SER A 324 -17.40 -4.35 -4.82
N VAL A 325 -16.92 -4.05 -6.04
CA VAL A 325 -15.49 -3.83 -6.30
C VAL A 325 -15.01 -2.56 -5.62
N ALA A 326 -15.72 -1.43 -5.80
CA ALA A 326 -15.33 -0.16 -5.15
C ALA A 326 -15.38 -0.25 -3.62
N LEU A 327 -16.28 -1.07 -3.05
CA LEU A 327 -16.34 -1.32 -1.61
C LEU A 327 -15.11 -2.06 -1.11
N HIS A 328 -14.65 -3.08 -1.83
CA HIS A 328 -13.41 -3.82 -1.54
C HIS A 328 -12.19 -2.88 -1.64
N GLU A 329 -12.04 -2.19 -2.77
CA GLU A 329 -10.91 -1.27 -2.98
C GLU A 329 -10.85 -0.14 -1.95
N ALA A 330 -12.02 0.38 -1.53
CA ALA A 330 -12.10 1.36 -0.45
C ALA A 330 -11.55 0.81 0.88
N GLY A 331 -11.71 -0.48 1.17
CA GLY A 331 -11.07 -1.12 2.31
C GLY A 331 -9.54 -1.06 2.25
N HIS A 332 -8.95 -1.33 1.10
CA HIS A 332 -7.52 -1.18 0.86
C HIS A 332 -7.09 0.29 0.97
N ALA A 333 -7.83 1.22 0.40
CA ALA A 333 -7.57 2.65 0.52
C ALA A 333 -7.62 3.14 1.98
N LEU A 334 -8.34 2.45 2.83
CA LEU A 334 -8.41 2.71 4.26
C LEU A 334 -7.35 1.94 5.09
N GLY A 335 -6.54 1.08 4.48
CA GLY A 335 -5.43 0.39 5.14
C GLY A 335 -5.76 -1.03 5.60
N LEU A 336 -6.76 -1.68 5.01
CA LEU A 336 -7.04 -3.09 5.23
C LEU A 336 -6.32 -3.97 4.20
N GLY A 337 -5.83 -5.13 4.63
CA GLY A 337 -5.43 -6.24 3.78
C GLY A 337 -6.61 -7.18 3.50
N HIS A 338 -6.35 -8.28 2.80
CA HIS A 338 -7.37 -9.27 2.52
C HIS A 338 -7.85 -10.01 3.79
N SER A 339 -9.12 -10.38 3.81
CA SER A 339 -9.73 -11.26 4.82
C SER A 339 -9.59 -12.73 4.40
N ASP A 340 -9.49 -13.62 5.39
CA ASP A 340 -9.50 -15.07 5.19
C ASP A 340 -10.92 -15.68 5.10
N ARG A 341 -11.94 -14.84 5.24
CA ARG A 341 -13.35 -15.28 5.26
C ARG A 341 -13.97 -15.13 3.88
N PRO A 342 -14.35 -16.22 3.20
CA PRO A 342 -14.95 -16.15 1.87
C PRO A 342 -16.24 -15.31 1.76
N GLY A 343 -16.86 -14.96 2.89
CA GLY A 343 -18.05 -14.08 2.94
C GLY A 343 -17.76 -12.62 3.22
N ALA A 344 -16.51 -12.25 3.54
CA ALA A 344 -16.11 -10.86 3.77
C ALA A 344 -15.95 -10.11 2.44
N VAL A 345 -16.16 -8.80 2.48
CA VAL A 345 -15.90 -7.91 1.35
C VAL A 345 -14.42 -7.93 1.00
N MET A 346 -13.54 -7.96 2.02
CA MET A 346 -12.09 -7.97 1.84
C MET A 346 -11.52 -9.36 1.49
N TYR A 347 -12.32 -10.38 1.16
CA TYR A 347 -11.80 -11.64 0.65
C TYR A 347 -11.14 -11.43 -0.73
N PRO A 348 -10.03 -12.12 -1.08
CA PRO A 348 -9.27 -11.85 -2.32
C PRO A 348 -10.04 -12.00 -3.63
N TYR A 349 -11.22 -12.59 -3.60
CA TYR A 349 -12.09 -12.75 -4.78
C TYR A 349 -13.39 -12.01 -4.57
N TYR A 350 -13.72 -11.16 -5.54
CA TYR A 350 -14.91 -10.31 -5.48
C TYR A 350 -16.20 -11.13 -5.49
N LYS A 351 -17.13 -10.72 -4.62
CA LYS A 351 -18.49 -11.22 -4.58
C LYS A 351 -19.49 -10.08 -4.64
N LEU A 352 -20.66 -10.35 -5.19
CA LEU A 352 -21.75 -9.41 -5.11
C LEU A 352 -22.10 -9.14 -3.64
N SER A 353 -21.93 -7.91 -3.19
CA SER A 353 -22.11 -7.50 -1.81
C SER A 353 -23.21 -6.45 -1.65
N ALA A 354 -23.95 -6.53 -0.55
CA ALA A 354 -24.91 -5.50 -0.15
C ALA A 354 -24.34 -4.50 0.88
N GLY A 355 -23.18 -4.80 1.46
CA GLY A 355 -22.48 -4.03 2.50
C GLY A 355 -21.40 -4.85 3.19
N LEU A 356 -20.84 -4.33 4.27
CA LEU A 356 -19.74 -4.95 5.00
C LEU A 356 -20.19 -6.17 5.81
N ALA A 357 -19.35 -7.19 5.87
CA ALA A 357 -19.50 -8.32 6.78
C ALA A 357 -18.90 -8.00 8.16
N ASP A 358 -19.20 -8.85 9.16
CA ASP A 358 -18.71 -8.68 10.54
C ASP A 358 -17.18 -8.60 10.62
N ASP A 359 -16.47 -9.33 9.77
CA ASP A 359 -15.01 -9.35 9.70
C ASP A 359 -14.46 -8.02 9.21
N ASP A 360 -15.03 -7.47 8.15
CA ASP A 360 -14.69 -6.16 7.60
C ASP A 360 -14.93 -5.06 8.64
N ILE A 361 -16.08 -5.13 9.34
CA ILE A 361 -16.45 -4.19 10.40
C ILE A 361 -15.46 -4.27 11.57
N ALA A 362 -15.08 -5.48 11.99
CA ALA A 362 -14.10 -5.67 13.06
C ALA A 362 -12.73 -5.11 12.66
N ALA A 363 -12.28 -5.34 11.42
CA ALA A 363 -11.00 -4.87 10.90
C ALA A 363 -10.95 -3.33 10.83
N ILE A 364 -11.98 -2.68 10.29
CA ILE A 364 -11.99 -1.21 10.19
C ILE A 364 -12.09 -0.54 11.56
N GLN A 365 -12.81 -1.15 12.50
CA GLN A 365 -12.88 -0.68 13.89
C GLN A 365 -11.56 -0.87 14.66
N ALA A 366 -10.80 -1.90 14.35
CA ALA A 366 -9.45 -2.08 14.89
C ALA A 366 -8.52 -0.94 14.45
N LEU A 367 -8.66 -0.46 13.21
CA LEU A 367 -7.90 0.70 12.71
C LEU A 367 -8.38 2.02 13.31
N TYR A 368 -9.67 2.33 13.25
CA TYR A 368 -10.17 3.69 13.46
C TYR A 368 -11.10 3.84 14.67
N GLY A 369 -11.42 2.75 15.36
CA GLY A 369 -12.38 2.77 16.45
C GLY A 369 -13.83 2.86 15.97
N LYS A 370 -14.78 2.72 16.89
CA LYS A 370 -16.21 2.83 16.60
C LYS A 370 -16.63 4.29 16.36
N PRO A 371 -17.66 4.56 15.57
CA PRO A 371 -18.19 5.90 15.39
C PRO A 371 -18.53 6.55 16.74
N GLY A 372 -18.15 7.81 16.93
CA GLY A 372 -18.40 8.57 18.16
C GLY A 372 -17.62 8.09 19.40
N GLY A 373 -16.71 7.13 19.26
CA GLY A 373 -15.82 6.70 20.33
C GLY A 373 -14.74 7.74 20.59
N SER A 374 -14.80 8.42 21.76
CA SER A 374 -13.66 9.18 22.27
C SER A 374 -12.60 8.19 22.68
N SER A 375 -11.41 8.24 22.08
CA SER A 375 -10.27 7.45 22.55
C SER A 375 -10.01 7.80 24.01
N ALA A 376 -9.95 6.77 24.87
CA ALA A 376 -9.62 6.95 26.28
C ALA A 376 -8.30 7.70 26.40
N SER A 377 -8.37 8.86 27.02
CA SER A 377 -7.28 9.79 27.23
C SER A 377 -6.11 9.14 27.96
N GLY A 378 -4.96 9.04 27.30
CA GLY A 378 -3.70 9.06 28.03
C GLY A 378 -3.53 10.42 28.72
N PRO A 379 -2.69 10.54 29.77
CA PRO A 379 -2.62 11.73 30.60
C PRO A 379 -2.33 12.98 29.77
N SER A 380 -3.19 13.98 29.97
CA SER A 380 -3.14 15.29 29.32
C SER A 380 -1.80 15.97 29.55
N PRO A 381 -1.12 16.46 28.53
CA PRO A 381 0.04 17.33 28.74
C PRO A 381 -0.44 18.65 29.37
N THR A 382 0.28 19.09 30.38
CA THR A 382 0.12 20.39 31.06
C THR A 382 0.13 21.52 30.02
N PRO A 383 -0.78 22.50 30.09
CA PRO A 383 -0.82 23.58 29.11
C PRO A 383 0.43 24.44 29.17
N ALA A 384 1.04 24.68 28.02
CA ALA A 384 2.14 25.59 27.84
C ALA A 384 1.67 27.05 28.09
N PRO A 385 2.52 27.95 28.63
CA PRO A 385 2.15 29.33 28.91
C PRO A 385 1.79 30.08 27.63
N THR A 386 0.74 30.85 27.69
CA THR A 386 0.22 31.71 26.64
C THR A 386 1.29 32.73 26.17
N PRO A 387 1.57 32.82 24.87
CA PRO A 387 2.51 33.84 24.38
C PRO A 387 1.90 35.24 24.48
N THR A 388 2.73 36.17 24.90
CA THR A 388 2.43 37.61 24.96
C THR A 388 2.17 38.19 23.57
N PRO A 389 1.18 39.04 23.35
CA PRO A 389 0.86 39.57 22.03
C PRO A 389 1.97 40.47 21.49
N THR A 390 2.39 40.18 20.26
CA THR A 390 3.33 41.01 19.48
C THR A 390 2.60 42.24 18.94
N PRO A 391 3.21 43.45 18.93
CA PRO A 391 2.59 44.63 18.37
C PRO A 391 2.37 44.54 16.85
N PRO A 392 1.37 45.24 16.31
CA PRO A 392 0.99 45.14 14.91
C PRO A 392 2.05 45.70 13.97
N PRO A 393 2.29 45.05 12.81
CA PRO A 393 3.21 45.55 11.78
C PRO A 393 2.64 46.78 11.04
N ALA A 394 3.55 47.61 10.54
CA ALA A 394 3.24 48.82 9.75
C ALA A 394 2.53 48.49 8.43
N PRO A 395 1.72 49.39 7.87
CA PRO A 395 0.93 49.13 6.66
C PRO A 395 1.79 48.90 5.42
N ALA A 396 1.45 47.85 4.71
CA ALA A 396 2.08 47.46 3.43
C ALA A 396 1.62 48.37 2.27
N PRO A 397 2.45 48.54 1.21
CA PRO A 397 2.09 49.27 0.00
C PRO A 397 0.89 48.62 -0.74
N PRO A 398 0.13 49.39 -1.55
CA PRO A 398 -1.08 48.93 -2.17
C PRO A 398 -0.82 47.80 -3.16
N PRO A 399 -1.69 46.77 -3.21
CA PRO A 399 -1.52 45.63 -4.08
C PRO A 399 -1.78 45.96 -5.56
N THR A 400 -0.97 45.38 -6.42
CA THR A 400 -1.22 45.28 -7.86
C THR A 400 -2.53 44.52 -8.09
N PRO A 401 -3.35 44.83 -9.10
CA PRO A 401 -4.64 44.18 -9.30
C PRO A 401 -4.46 42.69 -9.58
N THR A 402 -4.98 41.88 -8.66
CA THR A 402 -5.06 40.42 -8.78
C THR A 402 -6.25 40.08 -9.67
N PRO A 403 -6.13 39.11 -10.60
CA PRO A 403 -7.28 38.56 -11.30
C PRO A 403 -8.28 37.99 -10.28
N SER A 404 -9.53 38.34 -10.45
CA SER A 404 -10.60 38.00 -9.51
C SER A 404 -11.09 36.56 -9.70
N GLY A 405 -10.62 35.67 -8.84
CA GLY A 405 -11.10 34.28 -8.71
C GLY A 405 -9.92 33.36 -8.33
N PRO A 406 -10.17 32.26 -7.60
CA PRO A 406 -9.14 31.25 -7.42
C PRO A 406 -8.78 30.64 -8.78
N ASP A 407 -7.48 30.42 -9.02
CA ASP A 407 -7.00 29.72 -10.20
C ASP A 407 -7.43 28.25 -10.11
N THR A 408 -8.13 27.78 -11.12
CA THR A 408 -8.64 26.39 -11.22
C THR A 408 -8.11 25.67 -12.45
N VAL A 409 -7.20 26.30 -13.19
CA VAL A 409 -6.67 25.73 -14.44
C VAL A 409 -5.36 25.02 -14.13
N PRO A 410 -5.27 23.69 -14.32
CA PRO A 410 -4.03 22.97 -14.07
C PRO A 410 -2.96 23.34 -15.12
N PRO A 411 -1.67 23.30 -14.74
CA PRO A 411 -0.57 23.51 -15.67
C PRO A 411 -0.56 22.45 -16.79
N THR A 412 -0.01 22.79 -17.93
CA THR A 412 0.34 21.83 -18.98
C THR A 412 1.77 21.34 -18.75
N LEU A 413 2.04 20.06 -19.00
CA LEU A 413 3.34 19.44 -18.84
C LEU A 413 3.70 18.60 -20.07
N GLN A 414 4.91 18.79 -20.61
CA GLN A 414 5.46 17.96 -21.67
C GLN A 414 6.85 17.46 -21.27
N ILE A 415 7.10 16.16 -21.50
CA ILE A 415 8.44 15.57 -21.47
C ILE A 415 8.99 15.64 -22.90
N VAL A 416 10.10 16.34 -23.09
CA VAL A 416 10.77 16.51 -24.40
C VAL A 416 11.80 15.39 -24.57
N SER A 417 12.51 15.05 -23.49
CA SER A 417 13.43 13.91 -23.48
C SER A 417 13.19 13.10 -22.20
N PRO A 418 13.00 11.77 -22.34
CA PRO A 418 12.98 11.01 -23.60
C PRO A 418 11.72 11.29 -24.42
N GLY A 419 11.81 11.13 -25.74
CA GLY A 419 10.67 11.28 -26.66
C GLY A 419 9.76 10.04 -26.74
N SER A 420 10.04 9.01 -25.94
CA SER A 420 9.28 7.78 -25.84
C SER A 420 8.82 7.55 -24.40
N THR A 421 7.66 6.93 -24.23
CA THR A 421 7.12 6.55 -22.91
C THR A 421 7.78 5.31 -22.31
N ILE A 422 8.56 4.56 -23.12
CA ILE A 422 9.37 3.43 -22.67
C ILE A 422 10.77 3.57 -23.22
N VAL A 423 11.78 3.52 -22.37
CA VAL A 423 13.19 3.64 -22.73
C VAL A 423 14.03 2.63 -21.96
N SER A 424 15.20 2.28 -22.51
CA SER A 424 16.17 1.38 -21.84
C SER A 424 17.49 2.10 -21.63
N THR A 425 18.19 1.77 -20.55
CA THR A 425 19.50 2.35 -20.21
C THR A 425 20.36 1.36 -19.43
N MET A 426 21.70 1.58 -19.46
CA MET A 426 22.67 0.93 -18.57
C MET A 426 23.12 1.87 -17.43
N ALA A 427 22.68 3.14 -17.50
CA ALA A 427 23.12 4.15 -16.53
C ALA A 427 22.37 4.04 -15.20
N ALA A 428 23.06 4.36 -14.10
CA ALA A 428 22.47 4.38 -12.77
C ALA A 428 21.52 5.56 -12.51
N ALA A 429 21.43 6.50 -13.46
CA ALA A 429 20.46 7.59 -13.43
C ALA A 429 20.05 7.93 -14.87
N PHE A 430 18.85 8.45 -15.02
CA PHE A 430 18.31 8.90 -16.31
C PHE A 430 17.94 10.39 -16.26
N SER A 431 18.26 11.12 -17.34
CA SER A 431 17.98 12.54 -17.42
C SER A 431 16.70 12.81 -18.19
N PHE A 432 15.80 13.53 -17.56
CA PHE A 432 14.54 14.00 -18.14
C PHE A 432 14.63 15.51 -18.40
N THR A 433 14.06 15.96 -19.51
CA THR A 433 13.88 17.38 -19.79
C THR A 433 12.51 17.62 -20.37
N GLY A 434 11.97 18.80 -20.13
CA GLY A 434 10.65 19.13 -20.66
C GLY A 434 10.27 20.58 -20.45
N THR A 435 9.02 20.87 -20.75
CA THR A 435 8.41 22.19 -20.56
C THR A 435 7.12 22.06 -19.75
N ALA A 436 6.80 23.11 -19.03
CA ALA A 436 5.49 23.26 -18.40
C ALA A 436 5.04 24.72 -18.52
N SER A 437 3.73 24.93 -18.67
CA SER A 437 3.14 26.25 -18.74
C SER A 437 1.78 26.28 -18.07
N ASP A 438 1.40 27.43 -17.56
CA ASP A 438 0.16 27.66 -16.87
C ASP A 438 -0.34 29.09 -17.13
N ASN A 439 -1.64 29.34 -16.90
CA ASN A 439 -2.27 30.65 -17.09
C ASN A 439 -1.82 31.71 -16.07
N VAL A 440 -1.42 31.28 -14.86
CA VAL A 440 -0.88 32.16 -13.79
C VAL A 440 0.61 31.93 -13.62
N GLY A 441 1.05 30.67 -13.62
CA GLY A 441 2.46 30.30 -13.58
C GLY A 441 2.73 28.96 -12.91
N VAL A 442 3.75 28.24 -13.37
CA VAL A 442 4.22 26.99 -12.79
C VAL A 442 5.07 27.26 -11.55
N ALA A 443 4.63 26.80 -10.41
CA ALA A 443 5.30 26.98 -9.11
C ALA A 443 6.42 25.95 -8.89
N ALA A 444 6.22 24.69 -9.30
CA ALA A 444 7.22 23.63 -9.13
C ALA A 444 7.03 22.52 -10.16
N VAL A 445 8.14 21.83 -10.49
CA VAL A 445 8.11 20.52 -11.17
C VAL A 445 8.82 19.53 -10.27
N LYS A 446 8.16 18.42 -9.98
CA LYS A 446 8.68 17.35 -9.12
C LYS A 446 8.69 16.03 -9.89
N TRP A 447 9.47 15.09 -9.42
CA TRP A 447 9.48 13.73 -9.93
C TRP A 447 9.39 12.71 -8.80
N THR A 448 8.77 11.59 -9.11
CA THR A 448 8.71 10.40 -8.25
C THR A 448 8.99 9.17 -9.09
N THR A 449 9.43 8.09 -8.47
CA THR A 449 9.66 6.81 -9.14
C THR A 449 8.78 5.73 -8.52
N SER A 450 8.53 4.66 -9.25
CA SER A 450 7.88 3.45 -8.72
C SER A 450 8.72 2.75 -7.64
N SER A 451 9.99 3.09 -7.50
CA SER A 451 10.86 2.65 -6.42
C SER A 451 10.82 3.55 -5.17
N GLY A 452 9.99 4.61 -5.17
CA GLY A 452 9.79 5.51 -4.04
C GLY A 452 10.75 6.69 -3.96
N ASP A 453 11.68 6.82 -4.89
CA ASP A 453 12.52 8.00 -4.97
C ASP A 453 11.71 9.21 -5.40
N SER A 454 12.04 10.36 -4.86
CA SER A 454 11.40 11.62 -5.23
C SER A 454 12.39 12.78 -5.21
N GLY A 455 12.08 13.83 -5.97
CA GLY A 455 12.89 15.03 -5.98
C GLY A 455 12.23 16.16 -6.76
N SER A 456 12.93 17.29 -6.80
CA SER A 456 12.51 18.44 -7.57
C SER A 456 13.33 18.55 -8.87
N ALA A 457 12.68 18.90 -9.95
CA ALA A 457 13.37 19.29 -11.16
C ALA A 457 14.01 20.68 -11.00
N SER A 458 15.04 20.93 -11.77
CA SER A 458 15.64 22.26 -11.92
C SER A 458 14.86 23.04 -12.97
N GLY A 459 14.34 24.22 -12.61
CA GLY A 459 13.49 25.03 -13.46
C GLY A 459 12.01 24.68 -13.37
N THR A 460 11.15 25.52 -13.96
CA THR A 460 9.70 25.36 -13.96
C THR A 460 9.13 25.32 -15.38
N THR A 461 9.18 26.43 -16.12
CA THR A 461 8.71 26.51 -17.53
C THR A 461 9.54 25.68 -18.50
N ALA A 462 10.85 25.67 -18.32
CA ALA A 462 11.75 24.70 -18.92
C ALA A 462 12.44 24.00 -17.75
N TRP A 463 12.31 22.69 -17.67
CA TRP A 463 12.77 21.93 -16.51
C TRP A 463 13.66 20.76 -16.94
N SER A 464 14.51 20.35 -15.99
CA SER A 464 15.32 19.13 -16.12
C SER A 464 15.42 18.40 -14.78
N ALA A 465 15.46 17.08 -14.83
CA ALA A 465 15.62 16.22 -13.67
C ALA A 465 16.60 15.08 -13.98
N SER A 466 17.45 14.75 -13.03
CA SER A 466 18.26 13.51 -13.06
C SER A 466 17.69 12.57 -12.01
N VAL A 467 17.15 11.45 -12.47
CA VAL A 467 16.42 10.50 -11.65
C VAL A 467 17.29 9.25 -11.47
N PRO A 468 17.62 8.87 -10.23
CA PRO A 468 18.32 7.61 -9.97
C PRO A 468 17.42 6.43 -10.37
N LEU A 469 18.03 5.35 -10.85
CA LEU A 469 17.32 4.15 -11.30
C LEU A 469 17.89 2.92 -10.65
N LEU A 470 17.00 2.03 -10.20
CA LEU A 470 17.36 0.66 -9.85
C LEU A 470 17.50 -0.19 -11.13
N VAL A 471 18.21 -1.32 -11.04
CA VAL A 471 18.22 -2.33 -12.12
C VAL A 471 16.81 -2.92 -12.23
N GLY A 472 16.32 -3.09 -13.45
CA GLY A 472 14.96 -3.51 -13.73
C GLY A 472 14.10 -2.36 -14.26
N THR A 473 12.79 -2.46 -14.08
CA THR A 473 11.83 -1.50 -14.59
C THR A 473 11.48 -0.46 -13.52
N THR A 474 11.65 0.82 -13.86
CA THR A 474 11.26 1.96 -13.02
C THR A 474 10.28 2.84 -13.78
N VAL A 475 9.13 3.14 -13.21
CA VAL A 475 8.24 4.17 -13.73
C VAL A 475 8.61 5.49 -13.07
N VAL A 476 8.94 6.49 -13.89
CA VAL A 476 9.26 7.85 -13.45
C VAL A 476 8.09 8.75 -13.77
N THR A 477 7.46 9.31 -12.75
CA THR A 477 6.37 10.29 -12.88
C THR A 477 6.90 11.70 -12.66
N ILE A 478 6.71 12.57 -13.63
CA ILE A 478 7.02 14.00 -13.55
C ILE A 478 5.70 14.75 -13.36
N ARG A 479 5.65 15.67 -12.38
CA ARG A 479 4.45 16.45 -12.06
C ARG A 479 4.78 17.93 -11.93
N ALA A 480 4.03 18.78 -12.66
CA ALA A 480 4.09 20.23 -12.54
C ALA A 480 2.95 20.72 -11.64
N TYR A 481 3.22 21.73 -10.83
CA TYR A 481 2.27 22.38 -9.93
C TYR A 481 2.23 23.87 -10.20
N ASP A 482 1.06 24.48 -10.08
CA ASP A 482 0.91 25.93 -9.97
C ASP A 482 0.92 26.40 -8.50
N ALA A 483 0.74 27.67 -8.25
CA ALA A 483 0.70 28.25 -6.91
C ALA A 483 -0.65 28.01 -6.20
N ALA A 484 -1.71 27.68 -6.92
CA ALA A 484 -3.03 27.38 -6.40
C ALA A 484 -3.17 25.89 -5.98
N GLY A 485 -2.19 25.05 -6.35
CA GLY A 485 -2.14 23.62 -6.05
C GLY A 485 -2.69 22.73 -7.17
N ASN A 486 -3.12 23.29 -8.31
CA ASN A 486 -3.48 22.47 -9.46
C ASN A 486 -2.22 21.82 -10.03
N SER A 487 -2.37 20.64 -10.65
CA SER A 487 -1.21 19.92 -11.18
C SER A 487 -1.52 19.13 -12.44
N ALA A 488 -0.47 18.89 -13.24
CA ALA A 488 -0.49 17.95 -14.36
C ALA A 488 0.75 17.07 -14.31
N TRP A 489 0.64 15.86 -14.80
CA TRP A 489 1.73 14.88 -14.73
C TRP A 489 1.88 14.08 -16.03
N ARG A 490 3.07 13.48 -16.20
CA ARG A 490 3.41 12.51 -17.25
C ARG A 490 4.33 11.44 -16.66
N ALA A 491 4.24 10.21 -17.15
CA ALA A 491 5.12 9.12 -16.75
C ALA A 491 5.92 8.55 -17.93
N VAL A 492 7.08 8.02 -17.60
CA VAL A 492 7.96 7.29 -18.51
C VAL A 492 8.47 6.05 -17.81
N THR A 493 8.36 4.90 -18.47
CA THR A 493 8.93 3.65 -18.00
C THR A 493 10.39 3.57 -18.47
N VAL A 494 11.30 3.39 -17.53
CA VAL A 494 12.73 3.22 -17.80
C VAL A 494 13.16 1.82 -17.40
N VAL A 495 13.69 1.04 -18.34
CA VAL A 495 14.25 -0.28 -18.08
C VAL A 495 15.76 -0.16 -17.98
N ARG A 496 16.32 -0.34 -16.78
CA ARG A 496 17.75 -0.37 -16.58
C ARG A 496 18.24 -1.82 -16.58
N HIS A 497 19.21 -2.10 -17.44
CA HIS A 497 19.87 -3.41 -17.58
C HIS A 497 21.17 -3.47 -16.79
#